data_9ccd0bacaadfec2a3232547251b8a918
#
_entry.id   9ccd0bacaadfec2a3232547251b8a918
#
_cell.length_a   1.000
_cell.length_b   1.000
_cell.length_c   1.000
_cell.angle_alpha   90.00
_cell.angle_beta   90.00
_cell.angle_gamma   90.00
#
_symmetry.space_group_name_H-M   'P 1'
#
loop_
_entity.id
_entity.type
_entity.pdbx_description
1 polymer ?
#
loop_
_entity_poly.entity_id
_entity_poly.type
_entity_poly.pdbx_seq_one_letter_code
_entity_poly.pdbx_strand_id
1 'polypeptide(L)'
;LDRNGGKRACDVFNVLQIRPISADGMYSRIDWGKIDDSDALIRSASAIGPGRISGIRDIIYLRKDAFDILKTRRMAEEVTALNLKMREEKRNYVLIGYGRWGSSIPSLGVPVSWSDISEAKLIVECCLENFRIDPSQGTHFFQNMTSFNAGYVNVNPYARPGEVCDTDFLDGMEAVYESELVRHVRFGRELLVCADGHEGRAVVSLEEEGL
;
A
#
# COMPACT_ATOMS: atom_id res chain seq x y z
N LEU A 1 -3.46 36.85 -20.43
CA LEU A 1 -3.44 38.15 -21.05
C LEU A 1 -4.65 38.92 -20.53
N ASP A 2 -4.42 39.89 -19.67
CA ASP A 2 -5.45 40.82 -19.27
C ASP A 2 -5.78 41.68 -20.49
N ARG A 3 -7.06 41.81 -20.85
CA ARG A 3 -7.54 42.51 -22.01
C ARG A 3 -7.33 44.06 -21.94
N ASN A 4 -6.81 44.55 -20.80
CA ASN A 4 -6.65 45.94 -20.51
C ASN A 4 -5.20 46.46 -20.51
N GLY A 5 -4.23 45.73 -21.07
CA GLY A 5 -2.85 46.22 -21.23
C GLY A 5 -2.06 46.45 -19.94
N GLY A 6 -2.53 45.93 -18.81
CA GLY A 6 -1.82 45.98 -17.53
C GLY A 6 -0.56 45.10 -17.55
N LYS A 7 0.45 45.46 -16.78
CA LYS A 7 1.66 44.65 -16.57
C LYS A 7 1.24 43.24 -16.24
N ARG A 8 1.79 42.23 -16.96
CA ARG A 8 1.59 40.81 -16.65
C ARG A 8 1.92 40.59 -15.17
N ALA A 9 0.95 40.18 -14.39
CA ALA A 9 1.23 39.58 -13.07
C ALA A 9 2.12 38.37 -13.34
N CYS A 10 3.31 38.37 -12.77
CA CYS A 10 4.17 37.18 -12.82
C CYS A 10 3.47 36.11 -12.01
N ASP A 11 3.28 34.94 -12.59
CA ASP A 11 2.86 33.78 -11.83
C ASP A 11 3.92 33.50 -10.75
N VAL A 12 3.48 33.52 -9.50
CA VAL A 12 4.36 33.27 -8.36
C VAL A 12 4.20 31.80 -7.95
N PHE A 13 5.26 31.03 -8.12
CA PHE A 13 5.32 29.66 -7.62
C PHE A 13 5.87 29.70 -6.18
N ASN A 14 5.03 29.31 -5.21
CA ASN A 14 5.40 29.26 -3.82
C ASN A 14 5.74 27.82 -3.44
N VAL A 15 7.02 27.56 -3.12
CA VAL A 15 7.43 26.28 -2.50
C VAL A 15 7.08 26.34 -1.02
N LEU A 16 6.03 25.63 -0.61
CA LEU A 16 5.57 25.61 0.78
C LEU A 16 6.42 24.70 1.66
N GLN A 17 6.97 23.63 1.10
CA GLN A 17 7.81 22.68 1.82
C GLN A 17 8.70 21.90 0.85
N ILE A 18 9.96 21.73 1.21
CA ILE A 18 10.88 20.76 0.62
C ILE A 18 11.25 19.80 1.74
N ARG A 19 10.95 18.52 1.58
CA ARG A 19 11.48 17.45 2.44
C ARG A 19 12.46 16.64 1.61
N PRO A 20 13.70 16.41 2.06
CA PRO A 20 14.53 15.41 1.42
C PRO A 20 13.79 14.07 1.56
N ILE A 21 13.60 13.37 0.48
CA ILE A 21 13.44 11.92 0.53
C ILE A 21 14.79 11.49 1.10
N SER A 22 14.82 11.02 2.35
CA SER A 22 16.07 10.69 3.02
C SER A 22 16.80 9.64 2.19
N ALA A 23 17.76 10.12 1.43
CA ALA A 23 18.56 9.30 0.51
C ALA A 23 19.79 8.70 1.21
N ASP A 24 19.82 8.74 2.55
CA ASP A 24 20.91 8.19 3.31
C ASP A 24 20.82 6.66 3.37
N GLY A 25 21.35 6.02 2.32
CA GLY A 25 21.88 4.66 2.40
C GLY A 25 20.90 3.49 2.49
N MET A 26 19.57 3.69 2.48
CA MET A 26 18.60 2.60 2.66
C MET A 26 17.80 2.21 1.41
N TYR A 27 18.00 2.87 0.28
CA TYR A 27 17.37 2.44 -0.96
C TYR A 27 18.25 1.37 -1.63
N SER A 28 17.90 0.10 -1.46
CA SER A 28 18.49 -0.95 -2.29
C SER A 28 17.97 -0.78 -3.70
N ARG A 29 18.88 -0.49 -4.63
CA ARG A 29 18.54 -0.41 -6.06
C ARG A 29 18.05 -1.77 -6.50
N ILE A 30 16.81 -1.84 -6.96
CA ILE A 30 16.20 -3.07 -7.44
C ILE A 30 16.67 -3.32 -8.88
N ASP A 31 17.21 -4.51 -9.12
CA ASP A 31 17.46 -4.98 -10.48
C ASP A 31 16.20 -5.67 -11.03
N TRP A 32 15.33 -4.85 -11.60
CA TRP A 32 14.05 -5.31 -12.14
C TRP A 32 14.19 -6.36 -13.24
N GLY A 33 15.35 -6.45 -13.90
CA GLY A 33 15.63 -7.47 -14.91
C GLY A 33 15.78 -8.88 -14.35
N LYS A 34 15.94 -9.01 -13.03
CA LYS A 34 16.06 -10.29 -12.33
C LYS A 34 14.79 -10.72 -11.60
N ILE A 35 13.77 -9.89 -11.60
CA ILE A 35 12.50 -10.19 -10.92
C ILE A 35 11.55 -10.76 -11.96
N ASP A 36 11.17 -12.03 -11.78
CA ASP A 36 10.01 -12.59 -12.47
C ASP A 36 8.74 -12.14 -11.72
N ASP A 37 7.90 -11.41 -12.42
CA ASP A 37 6.64 -10.91 -11.89
C ASP A 37 5.42 -11.55 -12.57
N SER A 38 5.62 -12.64 -13.32
CA SER A 38 4.53 -13.37 -13.99
C SER A 38 3.46 -13.87 -13.01
N ASP A 39 3.91 -14.40 -11.86
CA ASP A 39 3.08 -14.96 -10.79
C ASP A 39 2.98 -14.04 -9.57
N ALA A 40 3.09 -12.72 -9.80
CA ALA A 40 3.03 -11.75 -8.72
C ALA A 40 1.62 -11.69 -8.08
N LEU A 41 1.59 -11.76 -6.75
CA LEU A 41 0.38 -11.49 -5.96
C LEU A 41 -0.04 -10.02 -6.05
N ILE A 42 0.96 -9.13 -6.11
CA ILE A 42 0.76 -7.70 -6.30
C ILE A 42 1.76 -7.23 -7.36
N ARG A 43 1.25 -6.52 -8.37
CA ARG A 43 2.05 -5.81 -9.36
C ARG A 43 1.43 -4.47 -9.64
N SER A 44 2.23 -3.40 -9.55
CA SER A 44 1.77 -2.04 -9.80
C SER A 44 2.84 -1.16 -10.41
N ALA A 45 2.41 -0.21 -11.22
CA ALA A 45 3.19 0.91 -11.75
C ALA A 45 2.94 2.23 -10.98
N SER A 46 2.38 2.14 -9.76
CA SER A 46 2.13 3.29 -8.88
C SER A 46 2.53 2.95 -7.46
N ALA A 47 3.82 3.14 -7.16
CA ALA A 47 4.41 2.79 -5.88
C ALA A 47 5.34 3.89 -5.35
N ILE A 48 5.44 3.95 -4.03
CA ILE A 48 6.44 4.72 -3.30
C ILE A 48 6.98 3.81 -2.20
N GLY A 49 8.30 3.71 -2.07
CA GLY A 49 8.86 2.83 -1.05
C GLY A 49 10.38 2.81 -1.06
N PRO A 50 10.98 2.11 -0.09
CA PRO A 50 12.41 2.11 0.13
C PRO A 50 13.19 1.12 -0.76
N GLY A 51 12.52 0.46 -1.69
CA GLY A 51 13.12 -0.62 -2.46
C GLY A 51 12.69 -2.00 -1.96
N ARG A 52 13.64 -2.91 -1.70
CA ARG A 52 13.35 -4.25 -1.17
C ARG A 52 13.04 -4.19 0.33
N ILE A 53 11.95 -4.83 0.73
CA ILE A 53 11.49 -4.95 2.12
C ILE A 53 11.59 -6.42 2.51
N SER A 54 12.49 -6.73 3.46
CA SER A 54 12.77 -8.11 3.89
C SER A 54 11.98 -8.48 5.16
N GLY A 55 11.94 -9.78 5.48
CA GLY A 55 11.34 -10.29 6.70
C GLY A 55 9.83 -10.39 6.67
N ILE A 56 9.20 -10.25 5.52
CA ILE A 56 7.75 -10.30 5.38
C ILE A 56 7.30 -11.72 5.02
N ARG A 57 6.40 -12.26 5.84
CA ARG A 57 5.73 -13.56 5.60
C ARG A 57 4.23 -13.48 5.78
N ASP A 58 3.73 -12.35 6.23
CA ASP A 58 2.34 -12.16 6.64
C ASP A 58 1.66 -11.15 5.72
N ILE A 59 0.45 -11.49 5.29
CA ILE A 59 -0.45 -10.57 4.56
C ILE A 59 -1.75 -10.48 5.35
N ILE A 60 -2.15 -9.26 5.69
CA ILE A 60 -3.46 -8.93 6.26
C ILE A 60 -4.25 -8.18 5.19
N TYR A 61 -5.45 -8.65 4.89
CA TYR A 61 -6.24 -8.04 3.83
C TYR A 61 -7.74 -8.02 4.12
N LEU A 62 -8.40 -7.03 3.54
CA LEU A 62 -9.85 -6.95 3.54
C LEU A 62 -10.41 -7.94 2.52
N ARG A 63 -11.49 -8.63 2.88
CA ARG A 63 -12.16 -9.55 1.95
C ARG A 63 -12.93 -8.77 0.91
N LYS A 64 -12.62 -9.05 -0.36
CA LYS A 64 -13.18 -8.36 -1.52
C LYS A 64 -14.71 -8.45 -1.57
N ASP A 65 -15.23 -9.64 -1.37
CA ASP A 65 -16.67 -9.92 -1.48
C ASP A 65 -17.49 -9.34 -0.31
N ALA A 66 -16.83 -9.04 0.80
CA ALA A 66 -17.46 -8.49 2.00
C ALA A 66 -17.22 -6.98 2.18
N PHE A 67 -16.46 -6.36 1.25
CA PHE A 67 -16.16 -4.95 1.34
C PHE A 67 -17.41 -4.09 1.18
N ASP A 68 -17.71 -3.33 2.24
CA ASP A 68 -18.84 -2.42 2.32
C ASP A 68 -18.41 -1.15 3.04
N ILE A 69 -18.68 0.01 2.43
CA ILE A 69 -18.34 1.32 3.00
C ILE A 69 -18.99 1.56 4.36
N LEU A 70 -20.12 0.93 4.66
CA LEU A 70 -20.79 1.01 5.95
C LEU A 70 -20.11 0.18 7.04
N LYS A 71 -19.26 -0.77 6.66
CA LYS A 71 -18.53 -1.65 7.58
C LYS A 71 -17.07 -1.22 7.80
N THR A 72 -16.62 -0.13 7.18
CA THR A 72 -15.20 0.29 7.22
C THR A 72 -14.67 0.55 8.63
N ARG A 73 -15.51 0.99 9.56
CA ARG A 73 -15.13 1.13 10.97
C ARG A 73 -14.83 -0.23 11.62
N ARG A 74 -15.67 -1.25 11.37
CA ARG A 74 -15.41 -2.61 11.86
C ARG A 74 -14.13 -3.18 11.25
N MET A 75 -13.89 -2.94 9.96
CA MET A 75 -12.64 -3.32 9.30
C MET A 75 -11.43 -2.69 9.99
N ALA A 76 -11.51 -1.40 10.33
CA ALA A 76 -10.46 -0.70 11.06
C ALA A 76 -10.18 -1.32 12.45
N GLU A 77 -11.23 -1.65 13.20
CA GLU A 77 -11.12 -2.26 14.53
C GLU A 77 -10.45 -3.64 14.44
N GLU A 78 -10.82 -4.47 13.48
CA GLU A 78 -10.24 -5.79 13.27
C GLU A 78 -8.76 -5.71 12.83
N VAL A 79 -8.44 -4.81 11.90
CA VAL A 79 -7.05 -4.58 11.45
C VAL A 79 -6.19 -4.06 12.62
N THR A 80 -6.72 -3.17 13.45
CA THR A 80 -6.04 -2.67 14.64
C THR A 80 -5.71 -3.80 15.62
N ALA A 81 -6.65 -4.71 15.86
CA ALA A 81 -6.42 -5.87 16.74
C ALA A 81 -5.34 -6.81 16.18
N LEU A 82 -5.35 -7.04 14.85
CA LEU A 82 -4.32 -7.84 14.19
C LEU A 82 -2.95 -7.14 14.23
N ASN A 83 -2.89 -5.83 14.04
CA ASN A 83 -1.65 -5.07 14.15
C ASN A 83 -1.03 -5.17 15.56
N LEU A 84 -1.85 -5.13 16.61
CA LEU A 84 -1.37 -5.34 17.98
C LEU A 84 -0.75 -6.73 18.16
N LYS A 85 -1.41 -7.77 17.63
CA LYS A 85 -0.88 -9.13 17.63
C LYS A 85 0.44 -9.23 16.87
N MET A 86 0.55 -8.62 15.69
CA MET A 86 1.78 -8.58 14.90
C MET A 86 2.92 -7.89 15.66
N ARG A 87 2.62 -6.82 16.41
CA ARG A 87 3.58 -6.13 17.27
C ARG A 87 4.08 -7.03 18.41
N GLU A 88 3.19 -7.74 19.08
CA GLU A 88 3.55 -8.70 20.14
C GLU A 88 4.44 -9.82 19.59
N GLU A 89 4.14 -10.34 18.41
CA GLU A 89 4.92 -11.35 17.70
C GLU A 89 6.22 -10.79 17.09
N LYS A 90 6.43 -9.46 17.10
CA LYS A 90 7.55 -8.74 16.44
C LYS A 90 7.63 -9.07 14.94
N ARG A 91 6.51 -9.07 14.28
CA ARG A 91 6.38 -9.41 12.85
C ARG A 91 5.81 -8.24 12.07
N ASN A 92 6.32 -8.08 10.87
CA ASN A 92 5.81 -7.12 9.92
C ASN A 92 4.93 -7.82 8.87
N TYR A 93 4.09 -7.04 8.20
CA TYR A 93 3.15 -7.58 7.22
C TYR A 93 2.90 -6.63 6.05
N VAL A 94 2.31 -7.18 4.97
CA VAL A 94 1.68 -6.41 3.89
C VAL A 94 0.22 -6.21 4.25
N LEU A 95 -0.25 -4.97 4.16
CA LEU A 95 -1.66 -4.61 4.39
C LEU A 95 -2.33 -4.31 3.05
N ILE A 96 -3.40 -5.04 2.71
CA ILE A 96 -4.16 -4.83 1.48
C ILE A 96 -5.59 -4.40 1.82
N GLY A 97 -6.07 -3.35 1.17
CA GLY A 97 -7.44 -2.90 1.32
C GLY A 97 -8.00 -2.22 0.09
N TYR A 98 -9.28 -1.89 0.16
CA TYR A 98 -10.01 -1.23 -0.91
C TYR A 98 -10.32 0.20 -0.53
N GLY A 99 -9.97 1.14 -1.43
CA GLY A 99 -9.98 2.58 -1.15
C GLY A 99 -8.82 3.03 -0.27
N ARG A 100 -8.98 4.19 0.36
CA ARG A 100 -7.90 4.84 1.13
C ARG A 100 -7.78 4.29 2.54
N TRP A 101 -6.56 4.02 2.95
CA TRP A 101 -6.25 3.87 4.36
C TRP A 101 -6.14 5.23 5.04
N GLY A 102 -6.66 5.34 6.27
CA GLY A 102 -6.61 6.57 7.05
C GLY A 102 -7.67 7.62 6.68
N SER A 103 -8.68 7.25 5.89
CA SER A 103 -9.77 8.15 5.56
C SER A 103 -10.84 8.16 6.65
N SER A 104 -11.14 9.34 7.21
CA SER A 104 -12.28 9.52 8.11
C SER A 104 -13.63 9.52 7.38
N ILE A 105 -13.63 9.59 6.06
CA ILE A 105 -14.82 9.58 5.21
C ILE A 105 -15.06 8.14 4.75
N PRO A 106 -16.14 7.47 5.19
CA PRO A 106 -16.38 6.05 4.89
C PRO A 106 -16.46 5.73 3.40
N SER A 107 -17.00 6.65 2.59
CA SER A 107 -17.08 6.49 1.13
C SER A 107 -15.73 6.58 0.41
N LEU A 108 -14.64 6.88 1.11
CA LEU A 108 -13.29 6.95 0.54
C LEU A 108 -12.40 5.81 1.02
N GLY A 109 -12.71 5.15 2.15
CA GLY A 109 -11.89 4.06 2.64
C GLY A 109 -12.03 3.76 4.13
N VAL A 110 -10.97 3.24 4.74
CA VAL A 110 -10.95 2.67 6.09
C VAL A 110 -10.32 3.65 7.08
N PRO A 111 -11.01 3.99 8.19
CA PRO A 111 -10.60 5.04 9.12
C PRO A 111 -9.58 4.53 10.17
N VAL A 112 -8.39 4.16 9.75
CA VAL A 112 -7.27 3.82 10.63
C VAL A 112 -6.35 5.02 10.86
N SER A 113 -5.73 5.10 12.02
CA SER A 113 -4.58 5.95 12.27
C SER A 113 -3.29 5.19 11.97
N TRP A 114 -2.16 5.89 11.90
CA TRP A 114 -0.87 5.22 11.72
C TRP A 114 -0.56 4.20 12.81
N SER A 115 -0.90 4.49 14.07
CA SER A 115 -0.68 3.57 15.19
C SER A 115 -1.43 2.26 15.05
N ASP A 116 -2.55 2.26 14.33
CA ASP A 116 -3.41 1.09 14.15
C ASP A 116 -2.85 0.09 13.13
N ILE A 117 -1.86 0.53 12.32
CA ILE A 117 -1.23 -0.28 11.28
C ILE A 117 0.30 -0.14 11.27
N SER A 118 0.91 0.21 12.40
CA SER A 118 2.35 0.55 12.52
C SER A 118 3.30 -0.58 12.10
N GLU A 119 2.87 -1.84 12.16
CA GLU A 119 3.68 -3.00 11.77
C GLU A 119 3.54 -3.33 10.26
N ALA A 120 2.64 -2.66 9.54
CA ALA A 120 2.58 -2.77 8.09
C ALA A 120 3.80 -2.11 7.44
N LYS A 121 4.53 -2.87 6.63
CA LYS A 121 5.71 -2.37 5.89
C LYS A 121 5.42 -2.11 4.43
N LEU A 122 4.35 -2.67 3.90
CA LEU A 122 3.78 -2.30 2.61
C LEU A 122 2.28 -2.10 2.78
N ILE A 123 1.79 -0.95 2.35
CA ILE A 123 0.38 -0.58 2.39
C ILE A 123 -0.13 -0.52 0.97
N VAL A 124 -1.16 -1.30 0.69
CA VAL A 124 -1.72 -1.47 -0.65
C VAL A 124 -3.15 -0.97 -0.67
N GLU A 125 -3.43 -0.05 -1.58
CA GLU A 125 -4.77 0.44 -1.89
C GLU A 125 -5.19 -0.12 -3.25
N CYS A 126 -6.14 -1.04 -3.25
CA CYS A 126 -6.70 -1.62 -4.46
C CYS A 126 -8.01 -0.96 -4.87
N CYS A 127 -8.24 -0.85 -6.17
CA CYS A 127 -9.53 -0.50 -6.73
C CYS A 127 -10.37 -1.75 -6.95
N LEU A 128 -11.68 -1.64 -6.71
CA LEU A 128 -12.68 -2.57 -7.19
C LEU A 128 -13.35 -2.01 -8.44
N GLU A 129 -14.02 -2.86 -9.19
CA GLU A 129 -14.75 -2.45 -10.40
C GLU A 129 -15.73 -1.30 -10.12
N ASN A 130 -16.49 -1.42 -9.03
CA ASN A 130 -17.50 -0.46 -8.61
C ASN A 130 -17.04 0.51 -7.51
N PHE A 131 -15.76 0.43 -7.10
CA PHE A 131 -15.20 1.29 -6.06
C PHE A 131 -13.79 1.75 -6.45
N ARG A 132 -13.73 2.86 -7.17
CA ARG A 132 -12.49 3.45 -7.70
C ARG A 132 -12.25 4.77 -7.02
N ILE A 133 -11.28 4.80 -6.14
CA ILE A 133 -10.92 5.98 -5.35
C ILE A 133 -9.52 6.42 -5.75
N ASP A 134 -9.32 7.73 -5.85
CA ASP A 134 -7.98 8.29 -6.08
C ASP A 134 -7.05 7.93 -4.91
N PRO A 135 -5.76 7.69 -5.18
CA PRO A 135 -4.78 7.31 -4.16
C PRO A 135 -4.70 8.32 -2.99
N SER A 136 -4.29 7.83 -1.82
CA SER A 136 -4.11 8.62 -0.58
C SER A 136 -2.96 9.64 -0.64
N GLN A 137 -2.30 9.80 -1.77
CA GLN A 137 -1.15 10.71 -1.93
C GLN A 137 -1.50 12.13 -1.50
N GLY A 138 -0.63 12.72 -0.64
CA GLY A 138 -0.80 14.09 -0.14
C GLY A 138 -1.57 14.23 1.17
N THR A 139 -2.02 13.15 1.79
CA THR A 139 -2.65 13.17 3.12
C THR A 139 -1.62 13.16 4.26
N HIS A 140 -2.03 13.58 5.48
CA HIS A 140 -1.20 13.43 6.67
C HIS A 140 -0.86 11.97 6.98
N PHE A 141 -1.77 11.06 6.68
CA PHE A 141 -1.55 9.63 6.79
C PHE A 141 -0.39 9.18 5.90
N PHE A 142 -0.37 9.62 4.65
CA PHE A 142 0.70 9.35 3.71
C PHE A 142 2.07 9.93 4.15
N GLN A 143 2.08 11.12 4.77
CA GLN A 143 3.31 11.71 5.31
C GLN A 143 3.91 10.87 6.44
N ASN A 144 3.08 10.29 7.30
CA ASN A 144 3.56 9.38 8.34
C ASN A 144 4.16 8.12 7.75
N MET A 145 3.51 7.53 6.76
CA MET A 145 3.96 6.32 6.05
C MET A 145 5.39 6.46 5.53
N THR A 146 5.67 7.54 4.80
CA THR A 146 7.01 7.82 4.26
C THR A 146 8.04 8.09 5.37
N SER A 147 7.63 8.69 6.48
CA SER A 147 8.52 8.95 7.63
C SER A 147 8.93 7.68 8.37
N PHE A 148 8.13 6.62 8.32
CA PHE A 148 8.39 5.33 8.97
C PHE A 148 8.94 4.26 8.02
N ASN A 149 9.39 4.67 6.84
CA ASN A 149 9.99 3.78 5.85
C ASN A 149 9.09 2.62 5.43
N ALA A 150 7.77 2.85 5.40
CA ALA A 150 6.80 1.93 4.85
C ALA A 150 6.59 2.21 3.35
N GLY A 151 6.46 1.14 2.57
CA GLY A 151 6.09 1.24 1.17
C GLY A 151 4.58 1.49 1.00
N TYR A 152 4.24 2.18 -0.08
CA TYR A 152 2.86 2.40 -0.49
C TYR A 152 2.67 2.02 -1.94
N VAL A 153 1.58 1.35 -2.23
CA VAL A 153 1.23 0.86 -3.57
C VAL A 153 -0.24 1.13 -3.84
N ASN A 154 -0.52 1.72 -4.99
CA ASN A 154 -1.88 1.80 -5.50
C ASN A 154 -2.05 0.86 -6.68
N VAL A 155 -3.01 -0.05 -6.61
CA VAL A 155 -3.32 -1.02 -7.66
C VAL A 155 -4.67 -0.69 -8.29
N ASN A 156 -4.67 -0.41 -9.58
CA ASN A 156 -5.89 -0.12 -10.33
C ASN A 156 -5.89 -0.85 -11.68
N PRO A 157 -6.24 -2.14 -11.73
CA PRO A 157 -6.24 -2.94 -12.95
C PRO A 157 -7.22 -2.43 -14.00
N TYR A 158 -8.19 -1.62 -13.59
CA TYR A 158 -9.21 -1.05 -14.50
C TYR A 158 -8.72 0.19 -15.26
N ALA A 159 -7.74 0.91 -14.71
CA ALA A 159 -7.14 2.08 -15.36
C ALA A 159 -5.73 1.78 -15.91
N ARG A 160 -5.03 0.82 -15.32
CA ARG A 160 -3.68 0.42 -15.70
C ARG A 160 -3.63 -1.09 -15.98
N PRO A 161 -3.82 -1.50 -17.24
CA PRO A 161 -3.77 -2.91 -17.63
C PRO A 161 -2.45 -3.56 -17.23
N GLY A 162 -2.52 -4.78 -16.69
CA GLY A 162 -1.37 -5.53 -16.21
C GLY A 162 -1.05 -5.34 -14.73
N GLU A 163 -1.70 -4.39 -14.03
CA GLU A 163 -1.64 -4.35 -12.56
C GLU A 163 -2.45 -5.50 -11.96
N VAL A 164 -1.95 -6.07 -10.87
CA VAL A 164 -2.51 -7.24 -10.22
C VAL A 164 -2.60 -7.00 -8.71
N CYS A 165 -3.69 -7.43 -8.11
CA CYS A 165 -3.85 -7.65 -6.67
C CYS A 165 -4.67 -8.94 -6.51
N ASP A 166 -3.96 -10.07 -6.41
CA ASP A 166 -4.56 -11.40 -6.41
C ASP A 166 -4.94 -11.82 -5.00
N THR A 167 -6.09 -11.35 -4.53
CA THR A 167 -6.66 -11.81 -3.26
C THR A 167 -7.36 -13.15 -3.38
N ASP A 168 -7.72 -13.59 -4.58
CA ASP A 168 -8.36 -14.88 -4.82
C ASP A 168 -7.36 -16.03 -4.52
N PHE A 169 -6.09 -15.85 -4.87
CA PHE A 169 -5.02 -16.77 -4.46
C PHE A 169 -4.90 -16.84 -2.93
N LEU A 170 -4.92 -15.69 -2.25
CA LEU A 170 -4.83 -15.61 -0.78
C LEU A 170 -6.04 -16.26 -0.11
N ASP A 171 -7.22 -16.19 -0.71
CA ASP A 171 -8.44 -16.83 -0.20
C ASP A 171 -8.35 -18.37 -0.24
N GLY A 172 -7.54 -18.93 -1.14
CA GLY A 172 -7.24 -20.37 -1.20
C GLY A 172 -6.28 -20.87 -0.14
N MET A 173 -5.59 -19.99 0.62
CA MET A 173 -4.63 -20.38 1.64
C MET A 173 -5.29 -20.65 2.99
N GLU A 174 -4.62 -21.42 3.86
CA GLU A 174 -5.00 -21.53 5.26
C GLU A 174 -4.82 -20.20 5.99
N ALA A 175 -5.86 -19.74 6.68
CA ALA A 175 -5.84 -18.48 7.39
C ALA A 175 -5.31 -18.63 8.81
N VAL A 176 -4.46 -17.72 9.27
CA VAL A 176 -4.07 -17.54 10.67
C VAL A 176 -5.20 -16.86 11.46
N TYR A 177 -5.94 -16.01 10.79
CA TYR A 177 -7.15 -15.36 11.28
C TYR A 177 -8.11 -15.13 10.12
N GLU A 178 -9.37 -15.38 10.35
CA GLU A 178 -10.44 -15.13 9.40
C GLU A 178 -11.69 -14.62 10.09
N SER A 179 -12.25 -13.55 9.54
CA SER A 179 -13.58 -13.03 9.89
C SER A 179 -14.43 -12.86 8.63
N GLU A 180 -15.61 -12.29 8.80
CA GLU A 180 -16.42 -11.83 7.66
C GLU A 180 -15.68 -10.80 6.80
N LEU A 181 -14.88 -9.89 7.41
CA LEU A 181 -14.37 -8.68 6.78
C LEU A 181 -12.87 -8.71 6.50
N VAL A 182 -12.10 -9.40 7.35
CA VAL A 182 -10.63 -9.36 7.35
C VAL A 182 -10.07 -10.75 7.38
N ARG A 183 -8.99 -10.95 6.65
CA ARG A 183 -8.24 -12.21 6.65
C ARG A 183 -6.76 -11.97 6.84
N HIS A 184 -6.10 -12.86 7.56
CA HIS A 184 -4.66 -12.90 7.76
C HIS A 184 -4.13 -14.25 7.32
N VAL A 185 -3.21 -14.25 6.38
CA VAL A 185 -2.49 -15.44 5.91
C VAL A 185 -1.00 -15.30 6.22
N ARG A 186 -0.36 -16.44 6.47
CA ARG A 186 1.07 -16.51 6.77
C ARG A 186 1.75 -17.52 5.85
N PHE A 187 2.80 -17.09 5.19
CA PHE A 187 3.60 -17.93 4.32
C PHE A 187 4.70 -18.65 5.09
N GLY A 188 5.00 -19.86 4.69
CA GLY A 188 6.09 -20.67 5.28
C GLY A 188 7.48 -20.10 5.01
N ARG A 189 7.64 -19.30 3.94
CA ARG A 189 8.86 -18.59 3.51
C ARG A 189 8.63 -17.09 3.39
N GLU A 190 9.71 -16.33 3.27
CA GLU A 190 9.59 -14.89 3.03
C GLU A 190 8.99 -14.61 1.65
N LEU A 191 8.29 -13.48 1.58
CA LEU A 191 7.81 -12.93 0.33
C LEU A 191 8.89 -12.02 -0.26
N LEU A 192 9.03 -12.04 -1.56
CA LEU A 192 9.71 -10.98 -2.28
C LEU A 192 8.80 -9.75 -2.26
N VAL A 193 9.19 -8.72 -1.51
CA VAL A 193 8.46 -7.45 -1.43
C VAL A 193 9.36 -6.35 -1.93
N CYS A 194 9.00 -5.77 -3.06
CA CYS A 194 9.71 -4.67 -3.70
C CYS A 194 8.76 -3.50 -3.93
N ALA A 195 9.15 -2.31 -3.46
CA ALA A 195 8.43 -1.06 -3.72
C ALA A 195 9.45 0.04 -3.99
N ASP A 196 9.60 0.42 -5.25
CA ASP A 196 10.59 1.41 -5.71
C ASP A 196 9.90 2.75 -5.96
N GLY A 197 10.16 3.71 -5.08
CA GLY A 197 9.62 5.06 -5.23
C GLY A 197 10.28 5.88 -6.35
N HIS A 198 11.44 5.45 -6.87
CA HIS A 198 12.11 6.13 -7.97
C HIS A 198 11.51 5.73 -9.32
N GLU A 199 11.29 4.43 -9.52
CA GLU A 199 10.66 3.91 -10.74
C GLU A 199 9.13 3.88 -10.66
N GLY A 200 8.57 4.08 -9.47
CA GLY A 200 7.12 4.02 -9.24
C GLY A 200 6.56 2.60 -9.36
N ARG A 201 7.39 1.58 -9.22
CA ARG A 201 7.03 0.17 -9.46
C ARG A 201 7.04 -0.65 -8.18
N ALA A 202 6.09 -1.58 -8.05
CA ALA A 202 6.07 -2.55 -6.98
C ALA A 202 5.72 -3.96 -7.45
N VAL A 203 6.30 -4.93 -6.74
CA VAL A 203 6.00 -6.36 -6.89
C VAL A 203 5.99 -7.01 -5.52
N VAL A 204 4.98 -7.86 -5.27
CA VAL A 204 4.96 -8.84 -4.18
C VAL A 204 4.73 -10.20 -4.79
N SER A 205 5.64 -11.12 -4.55
CA SER A 205 5.57 -12.51 -5.02
C SER A 205 6.15 -13.49 -4.01
N LEU A 206 5.99 -14.77 -4.26
CA LEU A 206 6.72 -15.79 -3.53
C LEU A 206 8.21 -15.68 -3.89
N GLU A 207 9.08 -15.65 -2.89
CA GLU A 207 10.54 -15.64 -3.16
C GLU A 207 10.94 -16.99 -3.76
N GLU A 208 11.59 -16.98 -4.93
CA GLU A 208 12.14 -18.19 -5.51
C GLU A 208 13.37 -18.68 -4.70
N GLU A 209 13.54 -19.99 -4.59
CA GLU A 209 14.73 -20.56 -3.97
C GLU A 209 15.96 -20.27 -4.83
N GLY A 210 16.78 -19.29 -4.42
CA GLY A 210 18.10 -19.11 -5.03
C GLY A 210 18.46 -17.72 -5.57
N LEU A 211 17.77 -16.65 -5.14
CA LEU A 211 18.22 -15.26 -5.43
C LEU A 211 18.93 -14.62 -4.25
#